data_5a59952d62878123d44d49c8fbdd60e2
#
_entry.id   5a59952d62878123d44d49c8fbdd60e2
#
_cell.length_a   1.000
_cell.length_b   1.000
_cell.length_c   1.000
_cell.angle_alpha   90.00
_cell.angle_beta   90.00
_cell.angle_gamma   90.00
#
_symmetry.space_group_name_H-M   'P 1'
#
loop_
_entity.id
_entity.type
_entity.pdbx_description
1 polymer ?
#
loop_
_entity_poly.entity_id
_entity_poly.type
_entity_poly.pdbx_seq_one_letter_code
_entity_poly.pdbx_strand_id
1 'polypeptide(L)'
;GLIRTCQAVLPQMRANKGGLIINISSVGGLMGLPYRGIYCASKSAVETITESLSQEIMQFGIKTVIIEPGDFRTKINENRYVSEKSLTSVYKQDFERIHDIINQEVAEGDNPELIGQLVAKIITKRKPKLRYNVGNIRSKLALIAKRILPNRWFERLMMNHYKMKRNP
;
A
#
# COMPACT_ATOMS: atom_id res chain seq x y z
N GLY A 1 -1.76 -7.07 14.27
CA GLY A 1 -1.01 -5.89 13.89
C GLY A 1 -1.78 -4.62 14.12
N LEU A 2 -2.15 -3.90 13.04
CA LEU A 2 -2.64 -2.51 13.07
C LEU A 2 -3.74 -2.25 14.11
N ILE A 3 -4.82 -3.01 14.09
CA ILE A 3 -5.95 -2.81 15.02
C ILE A 3 -5.48 -2.88 16.48
N ARG A 4 -4.70 -3.91 16.83
CA ARG A 4 -4.20 -4.08 18.20
C ARG A 4 -3.30 -2.91 18.64
N THR A 5 -2.45 -2.42 17.74
CA THR A 5 -1.59 -1.26 18.04
C THR A 5 -2.43 0.00 18.25
N CYS A 6 -3.42 0.27 17.39
CA CYS A 6 -4.33 1.40 17.57
C CYS A 6 -5.10 1.30 18.90
N GLN A 7 -5.65 0.14 19.22
CA GLN A 7 -6.36 -0.09 20.48
C GLN A 7 -5.48 0.17 21.71
N ALA A 8 -4.21 -0.19 21.65
CA ALA A 8 -3.29 -0.01 22.78
C ALA A 8 -2.93 1.46 23.04
N VAL A 9 -2.82 2.29 21.98
CA VAL A 9 -2.39 3.70 22.14
C VAL A 9 -3.56 4.67 22.34
N LEU A 10 -4.76 4.34 21.87
CA LEU A 10 -5.92 5.22 21.90
C LEU A 10 -6.36 5.68 23.31
N PRO A 11 -6.35 4.82 24.36
CA PRO A 11 -6.73 5.27 25.70
C PRO A 11 -5.87 6.45 26.20
N GLN A 12 -4.55 6.35 26.02
CA GLN A 12 -3.62 7.40 26.42
C GLN A 12 -3.77 8.66 25.56
N MET A 13 -3.93 8.50 24.23
CA MET A 13 -4.14 9.63 23.34
C MET A 13 -5.44 10.38 23.64
N ARG A 14 -6.51 9.67 24.02
CA ARG A 14 -7.77 10.29 24.48
C ARG A 14 -7.60 11.06 25.77
N ALA A 15 -6.91 10.50 26.76
CA ALA A 15 -6.61 11.18 28.01
C ALA A 15 -5.82 12.47 27.77
N ASN A 16 -4.88 12.44 26.83
CA ASN A 16 -4.06 13.60 26.45
C ASN A 16 -4.79 14.59 25.53
N LYS A 17 -6.03 14.30 25.10
CA LYS A 17 -6.82 15.10 24.14
C LYS A 17 -6.05 15.41 22.85
N GLY A 18 -5.25 14.45 22.39
CA GLY A 18 -4.44 14.61 21.19
C GLY A 18 -3.55 13.41 20.92
N GLY A 19 -3.12 13.31 19.68
CA GLY A 19 -2.23 12.24 19.21
C GLY A 19 -2.15 12.21 17.69
N LEU A 20 -1.21 11.42 17.19
CA LEU A 20 -1.05 11.19 15.76
C LEU A 20 -0.77 9.71 15.53
N ILE A 21 -1.61 9.06 14.74
CA ILE A 21 -1.44 7.68 14.28
C ILE A 21 -1.06 7.74 12.80
N ILE A 22 0.09 7.16 12.44
CA ILE A 22 0.54 7.04 11.05
C ILE A 22 0.54 5.57 10.66
N ASN A 23 -0.35 5.18 9.77
CA ASN A 23 -0.44 3.83 9.24
C ASN A 23 0.21 3.73 7.86
N ILE A 24 1.03 2.69 7.67
CA ILE A 24 1.72 2.46 6.39
C ILE A 24 0.91 1.45 5.57
N SER A 25 0.29 1.95 4.52
CA SER A 25 -0.41 1.16 3.51
C SER A 25 0.49 0.83 2.31
N SER A 26 -0.01 0.97 1.12
CA SER A 26 0.69 0.84 -0.18
C SER A 26 -0.21 1.37 -1.29
N VAL A 27 0.36 1.72 -2.43
CA VAL A 27 -0.41 1.91 -3.67
C VAL A 27 -1.22 0.66 -4.03
N GLY A 28 -0.74 -0.54 -3.66
CA GLY A 28 -1.47 -1.80 -3.77
C GLY A 28 -2.70 -1.92 -2.85
N GLY A 29 -2.89 -1.01 -1.89
CA GLY A 29 -4.12 -0.90 -1.10
C GLY A 29 -5.27 -0.25 -1.86
N LEU A 30 -4.97 0.47 -2.94
CA LEU A 30 -5.93 1.23 -3.74
C LEU A 30 -6.28 0.55 -5.08
N MET A 31 -5.65 -0.60 -5.40
CA MET A 31 -5.89 -1.35 -6.62
C MET A 31 -5.57 -2.83 -6.46
N GLY A 32 -6.26 -3.69 -7.22
CA GLY A 32 -5.90 -5.11 -7.32
C GLY A 32 -4.72 -5.30 -8.27
N LEU A 33 -3.76 -6.12 -7.86
CA LEU A 33 -2.57 -6.45 -8.64
C LEU A 33 -2.47 -7.96 -8.85
N PRO A 34 -2.07 -8.43 -10.05
CA PRO A 34 -1.99 -9.86 -10.35
C PRO A 34 -1.12 -10.60 -9.33
N TYR A 35 -1.57 -11.78 -8.92
CA TYR A 35 -0.90 -12.67 -7.94
C TYR A 35 -0.56 -12.04 -6.58
N ARG A 36 -1.07 -10.83 -6.30
CA ARG A 36 -0.93 -10.11 -5.01
C ARG A 36 -2.28 -9.84 -4.32
N GLY A 37 -3.33 -10.58 -4.67
CA GLY A 37 -4.69 -10.31 -4.18
C GLY A 37 -4.79 -10.23 -2.66
N ILE A 38 -4.20 -11.17 -1.93
CA ILE A 38 -4.21 -11.18 -0.44
C ILE A 38 -3.43 -9.98 0.12
N TYR A 39 -2.28 -9.64 -0.48
CA TYR A 39 -1.53 -8.44 -0.11
C TYR A 39 -2.37 -7.18 -0.34
N CYS A 40 -2.96 -7.02 -1.52
CA CYS A 40 -3.80 -5.88 -1.85
C CYS A 40 -4.98 -5.77 -0.89
N ALA A 41 -5.68 -6.87 -0.61
CA ALA A 41 -6.79 -6.92 0.34
C ALA A 41 -6.34 -6.49 1.75
N SER A 42 -5.18 -6.96 2.21
CA SER A 42 -4.64 -6.57 3.52
C SER A 42 -4.33 -5.07 3.60
N LYS A 43 -3.81 -4.48 2.52
CA LYS A 43 -3.51 -3.05 2.45
C LYS A 43 -4.78 -2.20 2.26
N SER A 44 -5.76 -2.68 1.49
CA SER A 44 -7.09 -2.05 1.42
C SER A 44 -7.79 -2.03 2.79
N ALA A 45 -7.63 -3.08 3.58
CA ALA A 45 -8.14 -3.08 4.95
C ALA A 45 -7.46 -2.00 5.82
N VAL A 46 -6.15 -1.79 5.68
CA VAL A 46 -5.45 -0.67 6.35
C VAL A 46 -6.05 0.67 5.97
N GLU A 47 -6.33 0.90 4.67
CA GLU A 47 -6.94 2.12 4.18
C GLU A 47 -8.30 2.37 4.85
N THR A 48 -9.22 1.41 4.69
CA THR A 48 -10.60 1.54 5.17
C THR A 48 -10.69 1.65 6.69
N ILE A 49 -9.93 0.82 7.42
CA ILE A 49 -9.89 0.88 8.89
C ILE A 49 -9.36 2.24 9.37
N THR A 50 -8.33 2.78 8.70
CA THR A 50 -7.76 4.08 9.10
C THR A 50 -8.72 5.22 8.79
N GLU A 51 -9.47 5.17 7.68
CA GLU A 51 -10.51 6.16 7.36
C GLU A 51 -11.63 6.15 8.41
N SER A 52 -12.15 4.96 8.75
CA SER A 52 -13.18 4.82 9.77
C SER A 52 -12.69 5.35 11.11
N LEU A 53 -11.52 4.88 11.55
CA LEU A 53 -10.89 5.32 12.80
C LEU A 53 -10.70 6.84 12.83
N SER A 54 -10.31 7.46 11.72
CA SER A 54 -10.14 8.91 11.61
C SER A 54 -11.41 9.68 12.01
N GLN A 55 -12.56 9.19 11.54
CA GLN A 55 -13.86 9.81 11.83
C GLN A 55 -14.25 9.63 13.30
N GLU A 56 -14.02 8.42 13.84
CA GLU A 56 -14.40 8.07 15.21
C GLU A 56 -13.61 8.85 16.28
N ILE A 57 -12.31 9.09 16.03
CA ILE A 57 -11.41 9.68 17.05
C ILE A 57 -11.17 11.18 16.88
N MET A 58 -11.66 11.79 15.80
CA MET A 58 -11.48 13.23 15.52
C MET A 58 -11.97 14.11 16.70
N GLN A 59 -13.07 13.73 17.33
CA GLN A 59 -13.62 14.44 18.49
C GLN A 59 -12.66 14.52 19.69
N PHE A 60 -11.68 13.62 19.78
CA PHE A 60 -10.68 13.60 20.85
C PHE A 60 -9.39 14.36 20.49
N GLY A 61 -9.37 15.09 19.36
CA GLY A 61 -8.19 15.80 18.88
C GLY A 61 -7.08 14.88 18.33
N ILE A 62 -7.37 13.58 18.14
CA ILE A 62 -6.42 12.61 17.62
C ILE A 62 -6.50 12.64 16.08
N LYS A 63 -5.35 12.60 15.42
CA LYS A 63 -5.22 12.62 13.95
C LYS A 63 -4.75 11.28 13.45
N THR A 64 -5.19 10.92 12.25
CA THR A 64 -4.69 9.76 11.53
C THR A 64 -4.09 10.17 10.20
N VAL A 65 -3.09 9.42 9.77
CA VAL A 65 -2.44 9.59 8.48
C VAL A 65 -2.21 8.20 7.87
N ILE A 66 -2.42 8.10 6.58
CA ILE A 66 -2.08 6.95 5.76
C ILE A 66 -0.92 7.35 4.86
N ILE A 67 0.17 6.59 4.89
CA ILE A 67 1.23 6.68 3.89
C ILE A 67 1.04 5.54 2.91
N GLU A 68 1.05 5.86 1.62
CA GLU A 68 0.84 4.95 0.50
C GLU A 68 2.14 4.83 -0.32
N PRO A 69 3.12 3.99 0.10
CA PRO A 69 4.34 3.79 -0.65
C PRO A 69 4.07 3.10 -1.99
N GLY A 70 4.81 3.53 -3.04
CA GLY A 70 5.02 2.75 -4.26
C GLY A 70 6.08 1.67 -4.04
N ASP A 71 6.94 1.47 -5.04
CA ASP A 71 8.03 0.50 -4.95
C ASP A 71 9.27 1.13 -4.29
N PHE A 72 9.77 0.46 -3.27
CA PHE A 72 10.93 0.86 -2.48
C PHE A 72 11.91 -0.29 -2.36
N ARG A 73 13.22 0.01 -2.41
CA ARG A 73 14.29 -0.98 -2.22
C ARG A 73 14.32 -1.47 -0.79
N THR A 74 13.72 -2.62 -0.56
CA THR A 74 13.62 -3.27 0.75
C THR A 74 13.81 -4.77 0.62
N LYS A 75 13.96 -5.46 1.74
CA LYS A 75 14.03 -6.92 1.80
C LYS A 75 12.67 -7.60 1.69
N ILE A 76 11.64 -6.93 1.17
CA ILE A 76 10.29 -7.50 1.07
C ILE A 76 10.25 -8.75 0.19
N ASN A 77 11.09 -8.80 -0.85
CA ASN A 77 11.16 -9.95 -1.75
C ASN A 77 11.75 -11.18 -1.06
N GLU A 78 12.76 -10.99 -0.20
CA GLU A 78 13.39 -12.07 0.58
C GLU A 78 12.43 -12.65 1.63
N ASN A 79 11.56 -11.82 2.18
CA ASN A 79 10.62 -12.19 3.24
C ASN A 79 9.22 -12.58 2.71
N ARG A 80 9.06 -12.68 1.39
CA ARG A 80 7.76 -13.06 0.81
C ARG A 80 7.58 -14.57 0.89
N TYR A 81 6.48 -14.97 1.54
CA TYR A 81 6.08 -16.38 1.52
C TYR A 81 5.50 -16.76 0.15
N VAL A 82 6.04 -17.79 -0.44
CA VAL A 82 5.56 -18.43 -1.67
C VAL A 82 5.20 -19.87 -1.33
N SER A 83 3.97 -20.28 -1.63
CA SER A 83 3.52 -21.64 -1.37
C SER A 83 4.22 -22.64 -2.31
N GLU A 84 4.67 -23.77 -1.81
CA GLU A 84 5.24 -24.86 -2.61
C GLU A 84 4.28 -25.35 -3.70
N LYS A 85 2.97 -25.29 -3.45
CA LYS A 85 1.93 -25.62 -4.46
C LYS A 85 1.97 -24.71 -5.69
N SER A 86 2.57 -23.52 -5.60
CA SER A 86 2.74 -22.64 -6.75
C SER A 86 3.66 -23.25 -7.80
N LEU A 87 4.62 -24.11 -7.40
CA LEU A 87 5.60 -24.75 -8.28
C LEU A 87 4.99 -25.84 -9.18
N THR A 88 3.84 -26.38 -8.82
CA THR A 88 3.10 -27.40 -9.58
C THR A 88 1.79 -26.89 -10.16
N SER A 89 1.48 -25.62 -9.95
CA SER A 89 0.25 -24.99 -10.42
C SER A 89 0.27 -24.74 -11.93
N VAL A 90 -0.92 -24.78 -12.54
CA VAL A 90 -1.12 -24.34 -13.94
C VAL A 90 -0.76 -22.87 -14.15
N TYR A 91 -0.70 -22.09 -13.08
CA TYR A 91 -0.32 -20.67 -13.09
C TYR A 91 1.19 -20.44 -12.92
N LYS A 92 2.02 -21.49 -12.79
CA LYS A 92 3.44 -21.37 -12.47
C LYS A 92 4.19 -20.39 -13.36
N GLN A 93 4.08 -20.55 -14.69
CA GLN A 93 4.82 -19.72 -15.65
C GLN A 93 4.43 -18.23 -15.55
N ASP A 94 3.15 -17.93 -15.42
CA ASP A 94 2.67 -16.57 -15.28
C ASP A 94 3.06 -15.98 -13.91
N PHE A 95 2.98 -16.79 -12.85
CA PHE A 95 3.40 -16.40 -11.52
C PHE A 95 4.88 -16.04 -11.47
N GLU A 96 5.76 -16.90 -11.97
CA GLU A 96 7.21 -16.66 -11.99
C GLU A 96 7.55 -15.40 -12.78
N ARG A 97 7.02 -15.26 -14.00
CA ARG A 97 7.25 -14.06 -14.83
C ARG A 97 6.81 -12.76 -14.13
N ILE A 98 5.64 -12.75 -13.52
CA ILE A 98 5.12 -11.57 -12.82
C ILE A 98 5.93 -11.30 -11.57
N HIS A 99 6.35 -12.35 -10.88
CA HIS A 99 7.19 -12.25 -9.69
C HIS A 99 8.55 -11.63 -10.01
N ASP A 100 9.16 -11.98 -11.14
CA ASP A 100 10.41 -11.40 -11.62
C ASP A 100 10.25 -9.90 -11.92
N ILE A 101 9.15 -9.51 -12.58
CA ILE A 101 8.85 -8.10 -12.83
C ILE A 101 8.75 -7.34 -11.49
N ILE A 102 8.01 -7.88 -10.52
CA ILE A 102 7.87 -7.27 -9.20
C ILE A 102 9.21 -7.16 -8.46
N ASN A 103 10.04 -8.21 -8.54
CA ASN A 103 11.35 -8.22 -7.92
C ASN A 103 12.26 -7.14 -8.51
N GLN A 104 12.21 -6.96 -9.83
CA GLN A 104 12.94 -5.91 -10.52
C GLN A 104 12.42 -4.52 -10.10
N GLU A 105 11.10 -4.30 -10.08
CA GLU A 105 10.48 -3.03 -9.65
C GLU A 105 10.90 -2.64 -8.23
N VAL A 106 10.94 -3.60 -7.31
CA VAL A 106 11.40 -3.37 -5.94
C VAL A 106 12.91 -3.08 -5.91
N ALA A 107 13.72 -3.78 -6.69
CA ALA A 107 15.16 -3.55 -6.76
C ALA A 107 15.50 -2.15 -7.34
N GLU A 108 14.72 -1.68 -8.30
CA GLU A 108 14.83 -0.36 -8.92
C GLU A 108 14.05 0.74 -8.15
N GLY A 109 13.37 0.36 -7.07
CA GLY A 109 12.52 1.24 -6.27
C GLY A 109 13.29 2.37 -5.57
N ASP A 110 12.53 3.30 -5.03
CA ASP A 110 13.08 4.46 -4.31
C ASP A 110 13.80 4.07 -3.00
N ASN A 111 14.62 4.98 -2.49
CA ASN A 111 15.28 4.80 -1.19
C ASN A 111 14.24 4.87 -0.05
N PRO A 112 14.14 3.86 0.83
CA PRO A 112 13.21 3.86 1.98
C PRO A 112 13.35 5.07 2.91
N GLU A 113 14.49 5.72 2.93
CA GLU A 113 14.74 6.95 3.71
C GLU A 113 13.73 8.06 3.40
N LEU A 114 13.22 8.11 2.16
CA LEU A 114 12.16 9.07 1.77
C LEU A 114 10.89 8.92 2.60
N ILE A 115 10.57 7.70 3.04
CA ILE A 115 9.43 7.46 3.94
C ILE A 115 9.72 8.05 5.32
N GLY A 116 10.94 7.85 5.85
CA GLY A 116 11.37 8.44 7.12
C GLY A 116 11.32 9.97 7.10
N GLN A 117 11.83 10.59 6.03
CA GLN A 117 11.78 12.03 5.84
C GLN A 117 10.34 12.55 5.73
N LEU A 118 9.45 11.79 5.07
CA LEU A 118 8.04 12.14 5.00
C LEU A 118 7.37 12.06 6.38
N VAL A 119 7.63 11.00 7.15
CA VAL A 119 7.13 10.85 8.53
C VAL A 119 7.59 12.02 9.39
N ALA A 120 8.87 12.38 9.36
CA ALA A 120 9.40 13.52 10.09
C ALA A 120 8.66 14.83 9.75
N LYS A 121 8.40 15.07 8.46
CA LYS A 121 7.62 16.23 8.00
C LYS A 121 6.16 16.17 8.45
N ILE A 122 5.55 14.98 8.52
CA ILE A 122 4.15 14.83 8.94
C ILE A 122 4.00 15.14 10.43
N ILE A 123 4.92 14.67 11.26
CA ILE A 123 4.89 14.85 12.71
C ILE A 123 4.89 16.35 13.10
N THR A 124 5.58 17.19 12.34
CA THR A 124 5.64 18.64 12.59
C THR A 124 4.43 19.41 12.09
N LYS A 125 3.52 18.78 11.32
CA LYS A 125 2.35 19.47 10.76
C LYS A 125 1.21 19.62 11.78
N ARG A 126 0.74 20.84 11.94
CA ARG A 126 -0.45 21.12 12.75
C ARG A 126 -1.71 20.43 12.19
N LYS A 127 -1.87 20.38 10.87
CA LYS A 127 -3.01 19.76 10.16
C LYS A 127 -2.49 18.87 9.02
N PRO A 128 -2.02 17.65 9.31
CA PRO A 128 -1.62 16.73 8.25
C PRO A 128 -2.84 16.32 7.39
N LYS A 129 -2.60 16.03 6.12
CA LYS A 129 -3.60 15.38 5.26
C LYS A 129 -3.82 13.94 5.72
N LEU A 130 -4.98 13.37 5.43
CA LEU A 130 -5.25 11.97 5.73
C LEU A 130 -4.33 11.02 4.92
N ARG A 131 -4.02 11.36 3.66
CA ARG A 131 -3.26 10.50 2.74
C ARG A 131 -2.02 11.18 2.19
N TYR A 132 -0.93 10.42 2.12
CA TYR A 132 0.33 10.80 1.49
C TYR A 132 0.82 9.67 0.60
N ASN A 133 0.78 9.90 -0.70
CA ASN A 133 1.41 9.01 -1.65
C ASN A 133 2.90 9.36 -1.80
N VAL A 134 3.77 8.36 -1.67
CA VAL A 134 5.23 8.51 -1.78
C VAL A 134 5.80 7.40 -2.66
N GLY A 135 6.67 7.78 -3.57
CA GLY A 135 7.28 6.86 -4.52
C GLY A 135 7.46 7.48 -5.90
N ASN A 136 7.90 6.66 -6.84
CA ASN A 136 8.23 7.06 -8.20
C ASN A 136 6.99 7.54 -8.99
N ILE A 137 7.28 8.16 -10.13
CA ILE A 137 6.23 8.71 -11.00
C ILE A 137 5.30 7.63 -11.56
N ARG A 138 5.80 6.41 -11.80
CA ARG A 138 5.00 5.30 -12.34
C ARG A 138 3.88 4.90 -11.38
N SER A 139 4.19 4.74 -10.09
CA SER A 139 3.20 4.46 -9.05
C SER A 139 2.12 5.54 -8.96
N LYS A 140 2.51 6.81 -9.06
CA LYS A 140 1.57 7.94 -9.04
C LYS A 140 0.66 7.94 -10.27
N LEU A 141 1.22 7.70 -11.45
CA LEU A 141 0.45 7.60 -12.70
C LEU A 141 -0.53 6.42 -12.67
N ALA A 142 -0.14 5.27 -12.09
CA ALA A 142 -1.03 4.12 -11.92
C ALA A 142 -2.25 4.46 -11.07
N LEU A 143 -2.08 5.23 -9.98
CA LEU A 143 -3.19 5.69 -9.14
C LEU A 143 -4.11 6.65 -9.89
N ILE A 144 -3.56 7.57 -10.67
CA ILE A 144 -4.34 8.48 -11.50
C ILE A 144 -5.14 7.69 -12.55
N ALA A 145 -4.46 6.75 -13.25
CA ALA A 145 -5.10 5.89 -14.23
C ALA A 145 -6.24 5.06 -13.61
N LYS A 146 -6.01 4.47 -12.41
CA LYS A 146 -7.06 3.73 -11.67
C LYS A 146 -8.29 4.60 -11.36
N ARG A 147 -8.09 5.88 -11.11
CA ARG A 147 -9.16 6.81 -10.73
C ARG A 147 -9.97 7.31 -11.94
N ILE A 148 -9.33 7.44 -13.11
CA ILE A 148 -9.92 8.08 -14.29
C ILE A 148 -10.42 7.05 -15.29
N LEU A 149 -9.70 5.94 -15.48
CA LEU A 149 -10.04 4.95 -16.49
C LEU A 149 -11.21 4.07 -16.05
N PRO A 150 -12.09 3.67 -16.98
CA PRO A 150 -13.04 2.60 -16.74
C PRO A 150 -12.30 1.32 -16.28
N ASN A 151 -12.91 0.55 -15.37
CA ASN A 151 -12.25 -0.59 -14.73
C ASN A 151 -11.61 -1.57 -15.73
N ARG A 152 -12.30 -1.91 -16.83
CA ARG A 152 -11.78 -2.82 -17.85
C ARG A 152 -10.57 -2.28 -18.61
N TRP A 153 -10.45 -0.96 -18.75
CA TRP A 153 -9.29 -0.33 -19.38
C TRP A 153 -8.09 -0.35 -18.44
N PHE A 154 -8.34 -0.08 -17.16
CA PHE A 154 -7.31 -0.20 -16.14
C PHE A 154 -6.80 -1.65 -16.00
N GLU A 155 -7.71 -2.66 -15.99
CA GLU A 155 -7.32 -4.07 -16.02
C GLU A 155 -6.41 -4.38 -17.21
N ARG A 156 -6.78 -3.90 -18.41
CA ARG A 156 -5.97 -4.08 -19.62
C ARG A 156 -4.59 -3.44 -19.49
N LEU A 157 -4.52 -2.26 -18.90
CA LEU A 157 -3.26 -1.56 -18.63
C LEU A 157 -2.36 -2.41 -17.71
N MET A 158 -2.91 -2.91 -16.62
CA MET A 158 -2.17 -3.77 -15.68
C MET A 158 -1.76 -5.10 -16.30
N MET A 159 -2.63 -5.75 -17.06
CA MET A 159 -2.28 -6.98 -17.79
C MET A 159 -1.11 -6.76 -18.76
N ASN A 160 -1.12 -5.65 -19.49
CA ASN A 160 -0.02 -5.29 -20.41
C ASN A 160 1.29 -5.03 -19.63
N HIS A 161 1.21 -4.30 -18.53
CA HIS A 161 2.36 -4.01 -17.67
C HIS A 161 3.03 -5.29 -17.16
N TYR A 162 2.23 -6.26 -16.70
CA TYR A 162 2.72 -7.56 -16.23
C TYR A 162 2.89 -8.60 -17.35
N LYS A 163 2.83 -8.19 -18.62
CA LYS A 163 3.00 -9.06 -19.79
C LYS A 163 2.11 -10.31 -19.74
N MET A 164 0.89 -10.17 -19.20
CA MET A 164 -0.06 -11.27 -19.14
C MET A 164 -0.64 -11.59 -20.53
N LYS A 165 -0.69 -12.87 -20.89
CA LYS A 165 -1.32 -13.29 -22.13
C LYS A 165 -2.83 -13.05 -22.05
N ARG A 166 -3.40 -12.60 -23.15
CA ARG A 166 -4.85 -12.58 -23.36
C ARG A 166 -5.18 -13.77 -24.25
N ASN A 167 -6.09 -14.62 -23.82
CA ASN A 167 -6.78 -15.46 -24.78
C ASN A 167 -7.75 -14.55 -25.56
N PRO A 168 -7.83 -14.71 -26.87
CA PRO A 168 -8.73 -13.92 -27.73
C PRO A 168 -10.19 -14.07 -27.34
#